data_7d64400142a6ae4dfd043b7670802397
#
_entry.id   7d64400142a6ae4dfd043b7670802397
#
_cell.length_a   1.000
_cell.length_b   1.000
_cell.length_c   1.000
_cell.angle_alpha   90.00
_cell.angle_beta   90.00
_cell.angle_gamma   90.00
#
_symmetry.space_group_name_H-M   'P 1'
#
loop_
_entity.id
_entity.type
_entity.pdbx_description
1 polymer ?
#
loop_
_entity_poly.entity_id
_entity_poly.type
_entity_poly.pdbx_seq_one_letter_code
_entity_poly.pdbx_strand_id
1 'polypeptide(L)'
;MNQALKDAVYNKGTLRQVNFMAAVGGMNEEEKEIFQLIHEGKTDIYIQQELNLSRKAYARIEEAIRAKLLLAVFECINHYMDDYNNI
;
A
#
# COMPACT_ATOMS: atom_id res chain seq x y z
N MET A 1 -5.76 -10.55 6.99
CA MET A 1 -4.29 -10.49 6.81
C MET A 1 -3.63 -10.24 8.15
N ASN A 2 -2.47 -10.80 8.35
CA ASN A 2 -1.68 -10.65 9.56
C ASN A 2 -1.28 -9.18 9.77
N GLN A 3 -1.40 -8.69 11.00
CA GLN A 3 -1.04 -7.31 11.35
C GLN A 3 0.43 -7.02 11.08
N ALA A 4 1.31 -7.99 11.33
CA ALA A 4 2.74 -7.84 11.06
C ALA A 4 3.02 -7.60 9.57
N LEU A 5 2.30 -8.27 8.69
CA LEU A 5 2.45 -8.07 7.24
C LEU A 5 1.91 -6.72 6.82
N LYS A 6 0.78 -6.29 7.39
CA LYS A 6 0.23 -4.95 7.15
C LYS A 6 1.21 -3.87 7.59
N ASP A 7 1.78 -4.02 8.80
CA ASP A 7 2.77 -3.07 9.32
C ASP A 7 4.01 -3.01 8.45
N ALA A 8 4.48 -4.15 7.96
CA ALA A 8 5.65 -4.21 7.07
C ALA A 8 5.37 -3.48 5.74
N VAL A 9 4.19 -3.69 5.17
CA VAL A 9 3.81 -3.07 3.89
C VAL A 9 3.69 -1.54 4.03
N TYR A 10 3.12 -1.07 5.16
CA TYR A 10 2.92 0.36 5.40
C TYR A 10 4.06 1.01 6.18
N ASN A 11 5.18 0.32 6.35
CA ASN A 11 6.36 0.88 7.02
C ASN A 11 6.89 2.10 6.24
N LYS A 12 7.30 3.14 6.98
CA LYS A 12 7.77 4.40 6.36
C LYS A 12 8.92 4.19 5.39
N GLY A 13 9.88 3.32 5.74
CA GLY A 13 11.00 3.01 4.86
C GLY A 13 10.56 2.31 3.58
N THR A 14 9.66 1.34 3.71
CA THR A 14 9.08 0.64 2.57
C THR A 14 8.28 1.61 1.69
N LEU A 15 7.46 2.47 2.30
CA LEU A 15 6.63 3.42 1.58
C LEU A 15 7.46 4.45 0.83
N ARG A 16 8.60 4.86 1.35
CA ARG A 16 9.51 5.75 0.63
C ARG A 16 9.98 5.13 -0.68
N GLN A 17 10.31 3.85 -0.65
CA GLN A 17 10.81 3.15 -1.83
C GLN A 17 9.69 2.84 -2.82
N VAL A 18 8.50 2.52 -2.34
CA VAL A 18 7.40 2.08 -3.20
C VAL A 18 6.38 3.16 -3.54
N ASN A 19 6.48 4.36 -2.94
CA ASN A 19 5.53 5.43 -3.18
C ASN A 19 5.40 5.77 -4.67
N PHE A 20 6.54 5.90 -5.33
CA PHE A 20 6.58 6.15 -6.78
C PHE A 20 6.01 4.95 -7.54
N MET A 21 6.41 3.75 -7.15
CA MET A 21 5.95 2.52 -7.81
C MET A 21 4.46 2.29 -7.59
N ALA A 22 3.93 2.61 -6.41
CA ALA A 22 2.51 2.53 -6.13
C ALA A 22 1.71 3.50 -7.03
N ALA A 23 2.24 4.71 -7.24
CA ALA A 23 1.62 5.68 -8.11
C ALA A 23 1.61 5.21 -9.58
N VAL A 24 2.70 4.56 -9.99
CA VAL A 24 2.83 3.98 -11.34
C VAL A 24 2.07 2.67 -11.45
N GLY A 25 1.91 1.93 -10.33
CA GLY A 25 1.28 0.62 -10.28
C GLY A 25 -0.22 0.58 -10.53
N GLY A 26 -0.82 1.71 -10.88
CA GLY A 26 -2.20 1.72 -11.34
C GLY A 26 -3.25 1.86 -10.26
N MET A 27 -2.91 2.46 -9.10
CA MET A 27 -3.94 2.82 -8.13
C MET A 27 -4.89 3.85 -8.72
N ASN A 28 -6.21 3.65 -8.55
CA ASN A 28 -7.19 4.64 -8.94
C ASN A 28 -7.21 5.79 -7.90
N GLU A 29 -7.97 6.85 -8.18
CA GLU A 29 -8.00 8.04 -7.32
C GLU A 29 -8.48 7.73 -5.90
N GLU A 30 -9.49 6.86 -5.76
CA GLU A 30 -10.01 6.45 -4.45
C GLU A 30 -8.96 5.70 -3.65
N GLU A 31 -8.25 4.79 -4.30
CA GLU A 31 -7.17 4.03 -3.66
C GLU A 31 -6.03 4.96 -3.22
N LYS A 32 -5.65 5.91 -4.06
CA LYS A 32 -4.61 6.88 -3.72
C LYS A 32 -4.99 7.73 -2.51
N GLU A 33 -6.24 8.17 -2.45
CA GLU A 33 -6.75 8.96 -1.33
C GLU A 33 -6.70 8.17 -0.03
N ILE A 34 -7.17 6.93 -0.05
CA ILE A 34 -7.14 6.06 1.12
C ILE A 34 -5.70 5.74 1.52
N PHE A 35 -4.85 5.42 0.56
CA PHE A 35 -3.43 5.17 0.81
C PHE A 35 -2.77 6.38 1.49
N GLN A 36 -3.05 7.58 1.02
CA GLN A 36 -2.52 8.80 1.60
C GLN A 36 -2.95 8.96 3.06
N LEU A 37 -4.22 8.71 3.36
CA LEU A 37 -4.74 8.79 4.72
C LEU A 37 -4.11 7.75 5.64
N ILE A 38 -3.91 6.53 5.14
CA ILE A 38 -3.22 5.49 5.89
C ILE A 38 -1.77 5.92 6.18
N HIS A 39 -1.11 6.48 5.19
CA HIS A 39 0.27 6.95 5.32
C HIS A 39 0.39 8.07 6.35
N GLU A 40 -0.63 8.92 6.46
CA GLU A 40 -0.70 9.99 7.45
C GLU A 40 -1.00 9.47 8.87
N GLY A 41 -1.25 8.17 9.03
CA GLY A 41 -1.52 7.56 10.32
C GLY A 41 -2.98 7.60 10.75
N LYS A 42 -3.90 7.88 9.83
CA LYS A 42 -5.32 7.89 10.14
C LYS A 42 -5.83 6.47 10.41
N THR A 43 -6.78 6.33 11.34
CA THR A 43 -7.37 5.04 11.67
C THR A 43 -8.36 4.59 10.61
N ASP A 44 -8.63 3.29 10.56
CA ASP A 44 -9.63 2.71 9.65
C ASP A 44 -11.00 3.37 9.85
N ILE A 45 -11.39 3.57 11.12
CA ILE A 45 -12.68 4.18 11.46
C ILE A 45 -12.73 5.62 10.95
N TYR A 46 -11.66 6.37 11.13
CA TYR A 46 -11.58 7.75 10.65
C TYR A 46 -11.78 7.81 9.13
N ILE A 47 -11.08 6.95 8.40
CA ILE A 47 -11.14 6.93 6.93
C ILE A 47 -12.54 6.56 6.46
N GLN A 48 -13.16 5.56 7.10
CA GLN A 48 -14.53 5.15 6.76
C GLN A 48 -15.52 6.30 6.93
N GLN A 49 -15.40 7.05 8.01
CA GLN A 49 -16.28 8.18 8.29
C GLN A 49 -16.02 9.33 7.33
N GLU A 50 -14.76 9.66 7.11
CA GLU A 50 -14.36 10.77 6.25
C GLU A 50 -14.81 10.57 4.80
N LEU A 51 -14.70 9.35 4.30
CA LEU A 51 -15.06 9.03 2.92
C LEU A 51 -16.44 8.41 2.78
N ASN A 52 -17.19 8.34 3.88
CA ASN A 52 -18.55 7.78 3.91
C ASN A 52 -18.57 6.35 3.33
N LEU A 53 -17.64 5.52 3.78
CA LEU A 53 -17.52 4.13 3.33
C LEU A 53 -18.03 3.17 4.41
N SER A 54 -18.71 2.11 3.99
CA SER A 54 -19.04 1.02 4.89
C SER A 54 -17.76 0.26 5.23
N ARG A 55 -17.80 -0.46 6.36
CA ARG A 55 -16.67 -1.29 6.79
C ARG A 55 -16.27 -2.29 5.69
N LYS A 56 -17.27 -2.88 5.04
CA LYS A 56 -17.07 -3.87 3.98
C LYS A 56 -16.44 -3.26 2.74
N ALA A 57 -16.94 -2.10 2.34
CA ALA A 57 -16.40 -1.37 1.19
C ALA A 57 -14.96 -0.93 1.45
N TYR A 58 -14.69 -0.39 2.64
CA TYR A 58 -13.34 0.02 3.02
C TYR A 58 -12.38 -1.17 3.02
N ALA A 59 -12.79 -2.30 3.61
CA ALA A 59 -11.96 -3.50 3.68
C ALA A 59 -11.56 -3.99 2.29
N ARG A 60 -12.49 -3.95 1.35
CA ARG A 60 -12.25 -4.36 -0.04
C ARG A 60 -11.23 -3.46 -0.72
N ILE A 61 -11.37 -2.15 -0.55
CA ILE A 61 -10.47 -1.17 -1.17
C ILE A 61 -9.09 -1.27 -0.54
N GLU A 62 -9.01 -1.36 0.79
CA GLU A 62 -7.74 -1.48 1.51
C GLU A 62 -6.99 -2.76 1.10
N GLU A 63 -7.71 -3.85 0.91
CA GLU A 63 -7.12 -5.10 0.46
C GLU A 63 -6.53 -4.97 -0.95
N ALA A 64 -7.22 -4.27 -1.84
CA ALA A 64 -6.71 -3.99 -3.18
C ALA A 64 -5.46 -3.12 -3.15
N ILE A 65 -5.43 -2.09 -2.30
CA ILE A 65 -4.26 -1.24 -2.10
C ILE A 65 -3.07 -2.08 -1.63
N ARG A 66 -3.31 -2.92 -0.63
CA ARG A 66 -2.28 -3.78 -0.04
C ARG A 66 -1.70 -4.75 -1.06
N ALA A 67 -2.55 -5.34 -1.90
CA ALA A 67 -2.11 -6.23 -2.96
C ALA A 67 -1.19 -5.51 -3.95
N LYS A 68 -1.54 -4.29 -4.33
CA LYS A 68 -0.73 -3.47 -5.24
C LYS A 68 0.61 -3.08 -4.62
N LEU A 69 0.61 -2.73 -3.33
CA LEU A 69 1.84 -2.40 -2.61
C LEU A 69 2.76 -3.62 -2.50
N LEU A 70 2.20 -4.78 -2.20
CA LEU A 70 2.99 -6.02 -2.14
C LEU A 70 3.62 -6.34 -3.47
N LEU A 71 2.87 -6.18 -4.56
CA LEU A 71 3.41 -6.42 -5.90
C LEU A 71 4.57 -5.46 -6.21
N ALA A 72 4.42 -4.19 -5.87
CA ALA A 72 5.48 -3.19 -6.05
C ALA A 72 6.73 -3.54 -5.23
N VAL A 73 6.54 -4.01 -4.00
CA VAL A 73 7.66 -4.44 -3.14
C VAL A 73 8.36 -5.65 -3.77
N PHE A 74 7.62 -6.63 -4.26
CA PHE A 74 8.19 -7.80 -4.92
C PHE A 74 8.97 -7.42 -6.17
N GLU A 75 8.47 -6.50 -6.95
CA GLU A 75 9.17 -6.01 -8.14
C GLU A 75 10.49 -5.32 -7.77
N CYS A 76 10.49 -4.52 -6.71
CA CYS A 76 11.70 -3.90 -6.19
C CYS A 76 12.73 -4.94 -5.75
N ILE A 77 12.28 -5.94 -5.01
CA ILE A 77 13.17 -7.01 -4.51
C ILE A 77 13.73 -7.80 -5.69
N ASN A 78 12.90 -8.19 -6.63
CA ASN A 78 13.34 -8.95 -7.80
C ASN A 78 14.37 -8.18 -8.62
N HIS A 79 14.14 -6.89 -8.83
CA HIS A 79 15.07 -6.03 -9.55
C HIS A 79 16.41 -5.94 -8.82
N TYR A 80 16.37 -5.76 -7.50
CA TYR A 80 17.56 -5.72 -6.66
C TYR A 80 18.33 -7.04 -6.72
N MET A 81 17.63 -8.17 -6.65
CA MET A 81 18.24 -9.50 -6.71
C MET A 81 18.87 -9.78 -8.07
N ASP A 82 18.21 -9.33 -9.15
CA ASP A 82 18.77 -9.46 -10.49
C ASP A 82 20.08 -8.69 -10.63
N ASP A 83 20.12 -7.46 -10.13
CA ASP A 83 21.34 -6.64 -10.13
C ASP A 83 22.44 -7.31 -9.31
N TYR A 84 22.10 -7.89 -8.15
CA TYR A 84 23.04 -8.59 -7.30
C TYR A 84 23.61 -9.83 -7.98
N ASN A 85 22.75 -10.58 -8.67
CA ASN A 85 23.15 -11.83 -9.34
C ASN A 85 23.98 -11.58 -10.62
N ASN A 86 23.94 -10.37 -11.16
CA ASN A 86 24.70 -9.99 -12.36
C ASN A 86 26.09 -9.45 -12.05
N ILE A 87 26.46 -9.45 -10.79
CA ILE A 87 27.82 -9.11 -10.36
C ILE A 87 28.67 -10.39 -10.32
#